data_16379c21b8591585017249ecdca9434f
#
_entry.id   16379c21b8591585017249ecdca9434f
#
_cell.length_a   1.000
_cell.length_b   1.000
_cell.length_c   1.000
_cell.angle_alpha   90.00
_cell.angle_beta   90.00
_cell.angle_gamma   90.00
#
_symmetry.space_group_name_H-M   'P 1'
#
loop_
_entity.id
_entity.type
_entity.pdbx_description
1 polymer ?
#
loop_
_entity_poly.entity_id
_entity_poly.type
_entity_poly.pdbx_seq_one_letter_code
_entity_poly.pdbx_strand_id
1 'polypeptide(L)'
;MDQWRNRVCASWVLLLSLLVSALPVDAQHAAVEPSPTASPSPTPAVFSPQTLADLKRLQQEALNSDYAYRQVSHLTNNIGPRLSGSAQAAKAVEYVASELKAIGCEVQLEKVMVPHWVRGEETAALVQFFGQAPNTTQKIVLCSLGGSVATPKNGIEAEVLVVKNFDELKSMPREKVAGRIVLFYYPFDKQMAAQGQGGEAYGEAVVYRSHGPSEAARQGGVACLIRSVGGADYRLPHTGLTDYAKDAPKIPAGAVTAEDADLIADLVRQGPVKMKLVLTPETLPDAESANVIADIKGSEHPEQVIIVSGHLDSWDLGTGAIDDGAGVAVSMEAANLIQKLRLRPKRTIRVIAWMNEENGEAGSKQYAKDHEKEISNHFAAMETDGGAGHPTGVNIKANPEVKKNFAPVAAILQESGAGILRLVEHCGADIEPLEKAGVPAF
;
A
#
# COMPACT_ATOMS: atom_id res chain seq x y z
N MET A 1 -5.56 -16.70 -44.45
CA MET A 1 -6.19 -16.33 -43.19
C MET A 1 -7.46 -17.15 -43.00
N ASP A 2 -7.37 -18.44 -42.73
CA ASP A 2 -8.51 -19.32 -42.42
C ASP A 2 -8.02 -20.76 -42.24
N GLN A 3 -7.12 -21.00 -41.26
CA GLN A 3 -6.71 -22.37 -40.90
C GLN A 3 -6.31 -22.52 -39.40
N TRP A 4 -6.80 -21.64 -38.50
CA TRP A 4 -6.45 -21.74 -37.06
C TRP A 4 -7.65 -21.85 -36.12
N ARG A 5 -8.84 -22.21 -36.63
CA ARG A 5 -10.07 -22.25 -35.77
C ARG A 5 -10.64 -23.62 -35.44
N ASN A 6 -10.01 -24.73 -35.86
CA ASN A 6 -10.59 -26.09 -35.69
C ASN A 6 -9.65 -27.11 -35.06
N ARG A 7 -9.03 -26.82 -33.90
CA ARG A 7 -8.30 -27.85 -33.13
C ARG A 7 -8.32 -27.69 -31.60
N VAL A 8 -9.43 -27.24 -30.98
CA VAL A 8 -9.63 -27.35 -29.51
C VAL A 8 -11.12 -27.59 -29.23
N CYS A 9 -11.67 -28.71 -29.67
CA CYS A 9 -12.98 -29.20 -29.23
C CYS A 9 -13.14 -30.67 -29.54
N ALA A 10 -12.28 -31.55 -29.01
CA ALA A 10 -12.51 -33.00 -29.08
C ALA A 10 -11.58 -33.71 -28.08
N SER A 11 -11.79 -33.63 -26.80
CA SER A 11 -11.15 -34.53 -25.80
C SER A 11 -11.74 -34.42 -24.38
N TRP A 12 -13.04 -34.23 -24.20
CA TRP A 12 -13.69 -34.31 -22.87
C TRP A 12 -15.11 -34.92 -22.96
N VAL A 13 -15.30 -35.99 -23.70
CA VAL A 13 -16.50 -36.82 -23.68
C VAL A 13 -16.08 -38.28 -23.83
N LEU A 14 -15.51 -38.89 -22.79
CA LEU A 14 -15.35 -40.35 -22.67
C LEU A 14 -14.77 -40.69 -21.29
N LEU A 15 -15.54 -40.55 -20.23
CA LEU A 15 -15.32 -41.24 -18.94
C LEU A 15 -16.52 -41.03 -18.00
N LEU A 16 -17.70 -41.50 -18.43
CA LEU A 16 -18.84 -41.70 -17.50
C LEU A 16 -19.80 -42.74 -18.07
N SER A 17 -19.35 -43.99 -18.16
CA SER A 17 -20.25 -45.13 -18.32
C SER A 17 -19.47 -46.39 -17.95
N LEU A 18 -19.62 -46.82 -16.72
CA LEU A 18 -19.48 -48.22 -16.25
C LEU A 18 -19.48 -48.17 -14.71
N LEU A 19 -20.64 -48.53 -14.16
CA LEU A 19 -20.82 -49.31 -12.92
C LEU A 19 -22.24 -49.06 -12.36
N VAL A 20 -23.21 -49.74 -13.00
CA VAL A 20 -24.45 -50.12 -12.34
C VAL A 20 -24.69 -51.58 -12.69
N SER A 21 -24.45 -52.49 -11.76
CA SER A 21 -25.05 -53.82 -11.72
C SER A 21 -25.11 -54.26 -10.27
N ALA A 22 -26.29 -54.10 -9.72
CA ALA A 22 -27.19 -55.05 -9.09
C ALA A 22 -26.61 -56.03 -8.04
N LEU A 23 -27.21 -56.00 -6.88
CA LEU A 23 -27.85 -57.17 -6.28
C LEU A 23 -28.86 -56.74 -5.19
N PRO A 24 -30.01 -57.38 -5.07
CA PRO A 24 -31.05 -57.07 -4.08
C PRO A 24 -30.79 -57.80 -2.76
N VAL A 25 -31.03 -57.11 -1.65
CA VAL A 25 -31.23 -57.76 -0.35
C VAL A 25 -32.55 -57.24 0.22
N ASP A 26 -33.53 -58.13 0.25
CA ASP A 26 -34.76 -58.03 1.04
C ASP A 26 -34.39 -57.92 2.52
N ALA A 27 -34.83 -56.88 3.19
CA ALA A 27 -34.98 -56.88 4.64
C ALA A 27 -36.23 -56.07 5.01
N GLN A 28 -37.28 -56.78 5.34
CA GLN A 28 -38.43 -56.19 6.01
C GLN A 28 -38.00 -55.60 7.35
N HIS A 29 -38.11 -54.28 7.46
CA HIS A 29 -38.09 -53.57 8.74
C HIS A 29 -39.32 -52.68 8.85
N ALA A 30 -40.01 -52.89 9.97
CA ALA A 30 -41.22 -52.19 10.37
C ALA A 30 -41.05 -50.66 10.29
N ALA A 31 -42.04 -50.01 9.70
CA ALA A 31 -42.15 -48.55 9.66
C ALA A 31 -42.31 -48.01 11.08
N VAL A 32 -41.27 -47.36 11.58
CA VAL A 32 -41.32 -46.39 12.68
C VAL A 32 -41.67 -45.05 12.06
N GLU A 33 -42.87 -44.52 12.36
CA GLU A 33 -43.21 -43.15 11.94
C GLU A 33 -42.19 -42.17 12.51
N PRO A 34 -41.58 -41.29 11.67
CA PRO A 34 -40.68 -40.28 12.19
C PRO A 34 -41.50 -39.23 12.95
N SER A 35 -41.20 -39.05 14.24
CA SER A 35 -41.63 -37.88 15.00
C SER A 35 -41.31 -36.61 14.22
N PRO A 36 -42.17 -35.59 14.26
CA PRO A 36 -41.94 -34.34 13.53
C PRO A 36 -40.64 -33.70 14.08
N THR A 37 -39.59 -33.78 13.28
CA THR A 37 -38.35 -33.00 13.52
C THR A 37 -38.73 -31.55 13.56
N ALA A 38 -38.57 -30.92 14.73
CA ALA A 38 -38.72 -29.45 14.87
C ALA A 38 -37.83 -28.80 13.81
N SER A 39 -38.43 -28.00 12.92
CA SER A 39 -37.68 -27.16 11.98
C SER A 39 -36.65 -26.36 12.78
N PRO A 40 -35.37 -26.32 12.38
CA PRO A 40 -34.39 -25.53 13.07
C PRO A 40 -34.88 -24.08 13.08
N SER A 41 -34.93 -23.49 14.26
CA SER A 41 -35.21 -22.05 14.39
C SER A 41 -34.25 -21.28 13.45
N PRO A 42 -34.72 -20.33 12.65
CA PRO A 42 -33.86 -19.58 11.75
C PRO A 42 -32.79 -18.87 12.59
N THR A 43 -31.53 -19.12 12.26
CA THR A 43 -30.41 -18.36 12.85
C THR A 43 -30.72 -16.88 12.70
N PRO A 44 -30.62 -16.06 13.76
CA PRO A 44 -30.89 -14.64 13.67
C PRO A 44 -30.05 -14.02 12.55
N ALA A 45 -30.68 -13.25 11.66
CA ALA A 45 -29.97 -12.55 10.61
C ALA A 45 -29.01 -11.55 11.24
N VAL A 46 -27.72 -11.58 10.88
CA VAL A 46 -26.67 -10.70 11.42
C VAL A 46 -26.98 -9.22 11.12
N PHE A 47 -27.60 -8.95 9.96
CA PHE A 47 -28.05 -7.60 9.57
C PHE A 47 -29.56 -7.54 9.45
N SER A 48 -30.13 -6.43 9.97
CA SER A 48 -31.55 -6.19 9.79
C SER A 48 -31.86 -5.88 8.31
N PRO A 49 -33.13 -6.13 7.84
CA PRO A 49 -33.53 -5.72 6.49
C PRO A 49 -33.31 -4.22 6.24
N GLN A 50 -33.51 -3.37 7.26
CA GLN A 50 -33.26 -1.93 7.15
C GLN A 50 -31.78 -1.63 6.93
N THR A 51 -30.86 -2.29 7.67
CA THR A 51 -29.41 -2.12 7.49
C THR A 51 -28.99 -2.47 6.06
N LEU A 52 -29.50 -3.60 5.52
CA LEU A 52 -29.19 -4.01 4.14
C LEU A 52 -29.75 -3.02 3.12
N ALA A 53 -30.94 -2.46 3.36
CA ALA A 53 -31.51 -1.41 2.51
C ALA A 53 -30.68 -0.13 2.55
N ASP A 54 -30.20 0.28 3.72
CA ASP A 54 -29.35 1.45 3.88
C ASP A 54 -27.97 1.25 3.21
N LEU A 55 -27.38 0.06 3.29
CA LEU A 55 -26.15 -0.27 2.56
C LEU A 55 -26.34 -0.16 1.04
N LYS A 56 -27.45 -0.64 0.50
CA LYS A 56 -27.76 -0.48 -0.93
C LYS A 56 -27.94 0.98 -1.31
N ARG A 57 -28.59 1.78 -0.47
CA ARG A 57 -28.73 3.23 -0.71
C ARG A 57 -27.37 3.93 -0.69
N LEU A 58 -26.48 3.58 0.24
CA LEU A 58 -25.11 4.09 0.28
C LEU A 58 -24.36 3.75 -1.01
N GLN A 59 -24.40 2.48 -1.45
CA GLN A 59 -23.76 2.05 -2.69
C GLN A 59 -24.27 2.82 -3.91
N GLN A 60 -25.60 2.95 -4.05
CA GLN A 60 -26.21 3.67 -5.18
C GLN A 60 -25.83 5.16 -5.17
N GLU A 61 -25.81 5.79 -4.00
CA GLU A 61 -25.44 7.19 -3.89
C GLU A 61 -23.95 7.40 -4.16
N ALA A 62 -23.08 6.49 -3.68
CA ALA A 62 -21.66 6.53 -3.95
C ALA A 62 -21.35 6.46 -5.47
N LEU A 63 -22.03 5.56 -6.20
CA LEU A 63 -21.84 5.41 -7.64
C LEU A 63 -22.29 6.64 -8.46
N ASN A 64 -23.11 7.53 -7.87
CA ASN A 64 -23.57 8.76 -8.50
C ASN A 64 -22.90 10.02 -7.92
N SER A 65 -22.03 9.87 -6.94
CA SER A 65 -21.34 10.99 -6.29
C SER A 65 -20.02 11.33 -7.01
N ASP A 66 -19.73 12.60 -7.11
CA ASP A 66 -18.44 13.11 -7.57
C ASP A 66 -17.60 13.68 -6.42
N TYR A 67 -18.07 13.56 -5.16
CA TYR A 67 -17.43 14.20 -4.02
C TYR A 67 -16.01 13.68 -3.82
N ALA A 68 -15.79 12.36 -3.75
CA ALA A 68 -14.45 11.80 -3.60
C ALA A 68 -13.51 12.27 -4.72
N TYR A 69 -13.95 12.26 -5.97
CA TYR A 69 -13.15 12.75 -7.09
C TYR A 69 -12.77 14.23 -6.94
N ARG A 70 -13.69 15.08 -6.49
CA ARG A 70 -13.39 16.51 -6.23
C ARG A 70 -12.35 16.66 -5.13
N GLN A 71 -12.40 15.83 -4.07
CA GLN A 71 -11.41 15.86 -2.98
C GLN A 71 -10.03 15.46 -3.50
N VAL A 72 -9.92 14.35 -4.22
CA VAL A 72 -8.65 13.95 -4.86
C VAL A 72 -8.14 15.04 -5.79
N SER A 73 -9.01 15.59 -6.65
CA SER A 73 -8.64 16.65 -7.58
C SER A 73 -8.08 17.87 -6.86
N HIS A 74 -8.67 18.29 -5.75
CA HIS A 74 -8.17 19.42 -4.97
C HIS A 74 -6.82 19.10 -4.31
N LEU A 75 -6.72 17.96 -3.63
CA LEU A 75 -5.47 17.53 -2.98
C LEU A 75 -4.30 17.46 -3.97
N THR A 76 -4.55 16.97 -5.18
CA THR A 76 -3.51 16.75 -6.19
C THR A 76 -3.20 17.98 -7.03
N ASN A 77 -4.23 18.70 -7.52
CA ASN A 77 -4.03 19.77 -8.49
C ASN A 77 -3.84 21.15 -7.83
N ASN A 78 -4.39 21.37 -6.63
CA ASN A 78 -4.34 22.65 -5.94
C ASN A 78 -3.33 22.66 -4.79
N ILE A 79 -3.11 21.53 -4.12
CA ILE A 79 -2.12 21.41 -3.05
C ILE A 79 -0.85 20.75 -3.59
N GLY A 80 -0.95 19.61 -4.29
CA GLY A 80 0.17 18.90 -4.89
C GLY A 80 0.85 17.93 -3.95
N PRO A 81 2.16 17.64 -4.13
CA PRO A 81 2.93 16.72 -3.29
C PRO A 81 2.87 17.11 -1.81
N ARG A 82 2.62 16.16 -0.93
CA ARG A 82 2.32 16.42 0.48
C ARG A 82 3.30 15.73 1.43
N LEU A 83 4.60 15.78 1.09
CA LEU A 83 5.63 15.16 1.93
C LEU A 83 5.54 15.68 3.37
N SER A 84 5.63 14.78 4.35
CA SER A 84 5.56 15.10 5.77
C SER A 84 6.49 16.25 6.15
N GLY A 85 5.99 17.20 6.95
CA GLY A 85 6.72 18.40 7.34
C GLY A 85 6.67 19.54 6.31
N SER A 86 6.17 19.32 5.10
CA SER A 86 6.08 20.35 4.06
C SER A 86 4.91 21.33 4.27
N ALA A 87 5.00 22.49 3.64
CA ALA A 87 3.90 23.47 3.63
C ALA A 87 2.65 22.91 2.94
N GLN A 88 2.81 22.02 1.96
CA GLN A 88 1.71 21.36 1.27
C GLN A 88 0.99 20.36 2.19
N ALA A 89 1.74 19.60 3.00
CA ALA A 89 1.13 18.72 4.01
C ALA A 89 0.31 19.52 5.03
N ALA A 90 0.83 20.66 5.50
CA ALA A 90 0.09 21.56 6.40
C ALA A 90 -1.21 22.07 5.75
N LYS A 91 -1.16 22.52 4.48
CA LYS A 91 -2.37 22.91 3.74
C LYS A 91 -3.37 21.79 3.56
N ALA A 92 -2.92 20.55 3.37
CA ALA A 92 -3.79 19.40 3.22
C ALA A 92 -4.53 19.10 4.55
N VAL A 93 -3.83 19.20 5.69
CA VAL A 93 -4.46 19.09 7.03
C VAL A 93 -5.57 20.13 7.19
N GLU A 94 -5.30 21.40 6.89
CA GLU A 94 -6.30 22.48 6.97
C GLU A 94 -7.49 22.23 6.05
N TYR A 95 -7.23 21.83 4.82
CA TYR A 95 -8.25 21.56 3.80
C TYR A 95 -9.18 20.41 4.23
N VAL A 96 -8.62 19.24 4.55
CA VAL A 96 -9.40 18.06 4.92
C VAL A 96 -10.22 18.32 6.20
N ALA A 97 -9.62 18.99 7.20
CA ALA A 97 -10.34 19.38 8.41
C ALA A 97 -11.52 20.32 8.11
N SER A 98 -11.32 21.29 7.22
CA SER A 98 -12.38 22.23 6.81
C SER A 98 -13.52 21.53 6.08
N GLU A 99 -13.21 20.64 5.12
CA GLU A 99 -14.20 19.90 4.35
C GLU A 99 -15.01 18.94 5.23
N LEU A 100 -14.37 18.19 6.12
CA LEU A 100 -15.05 17.29 7.05
C LEU A 100 -15.95 18.06 8.03
N LYS A 101 -15.51 19.23 8.47
CA LYS A 101 -16.35 20.12 9.28
C LYS A 101 -17.55 20.66 8.50
N ALA A 102 -17.35 21.02 7.22
CA ALA A 102 -18.42 21.54 6.37
C ALA A 102 -19.55 20.52 6.12
N ILE A 103 -19.23 19.23 6.06
CA ILE A 103 -20.23 18.16 5.96
C ILE A 103 -20.87 17.78 7.32
N GLY A 104 -20.47 18.41 8.42
CA GLY A 104 -21.10 18.25 9.73
C GLY A 104 -20.44 17.25 10.67
N CYS A 105 -19.20 16.88 10.45
CA CYS A 105 -18.42 16.07 11.40
C CYS A 105 -17.87 16.91 12.56
N GLU A 106 -17.69 16.29 13.72
CA GLU A 106 -16.92 16.87 14.82
C GLU A 106 -15.43 16.64 14.53
N VAL A 107 -14.70 17.73 14.23
CA VAL A 107 -13.30 17.64 13.78
C VAL A 107 -12.32 18.01 14.87
N GLN A 108 -11.28 17.19 15.04
CA GLN A 108 -10.14 17.42 15.92
C GLN A 108 -8.83 17.21 15.14
N LEU A 109 -7.81 18.02 15.45
CA LEU A 109 -6.45 17.82 14.97
C LEU A 109 -5.61 17.22 16.11
N GLU A 110 -5.11 16.01 15.92
CA GLU A 110 -4.18 15.37 16.83
C GLU A 110 -2.75 15.62 16.38
N LYS A 111 -2.04 16.45 17.16
CA LYS A 111 -0.67 16.88 16.84
C LYS A 111 0.31 15.72 16.89
N VAL A 112 1.22 15.74 15.94
CA VAL A 112 2.31 14.78 15.87
C VAL A 112 3.59 15.45 15.34
N MET A 113 4.74 15.06 15.88
CA MET A 113 6.04 15.46 15.34
C MET A 113 6.42 14.47 14.24
N VAL A 114 6.76 15.00 13.07
CA VAL A 114 7.10 14.19 11.90
C VAL A 114 8.50 14.53 11.39
N PRO A 115 9.26 13.54 10.86
CA PRO A 115 10.50 13.80 10.17
C PRO A 115 10.29 14.79 9.02
N HIS A 116 11.24 15.72 8.86
CA HIS A 116 11.22 16.70 7.77
C HIS A 116 12.43 16.49 6.87
N TRP A 117 12.26 15.64 5.87
CA TRP A 117 13.25 15.39 4.84
C TRP A 117 12.86 16.15 3.56
N VAL A 118 13.84 16.76 2.87
CA VAL A 118 13.64 17.52 1.65
C VAL A 118 14.53 16.95 0.57
N ARG A 119 13.95 16.70 -0.60
CA ARG A 119 14.67 16.29 -1.80
C ARG A 119 15.45 17.47 -2.36
N GLY A 120 16.68 17.26 -2.75
CA GLY A 120 17.51 18.26 -3.38
C GLY A 120 17.70 18.00 -4.88
N GLU A 121 18.88 18.36 -5.38
CA GLU A 121 19.30 18.02 -6.74
C GLU A 121 19.62 16.54 -6.85
N GLU A 122 19.29 15.97 -8.02
CA GLU A 122 19.47 14.55 -8.31
C GLU A 122 20.01 14.39 -9.73
N THR A 123 21.27 14.06 -9.85
CA THR A 123 21.89 13.80 -11.15
C THR A 123 22.79 12.58 -11.12
N ALA A 124 22.73 11.79 -12.19
CA ALA A 124 23.68 10.71 -12.41
C ALA A 124 24.02 10.57 -13.90
N ALA A 125 25.27 10.22 -14.16
CA ALA A 125 25.73 9.90 -15.50
C ALA A 125 26.84 8.86 -15.46
N LEU A 126 26.84 7.92 -16.42
CA LEU A 126 27.99 7.10 -16.69
C LEU A 126 29.04 7.93 -17.40
N VAL A 127 30.21 8.02 -16.78
CA VAL A 127 31.33 8.85 -17.25
C VAL A 127 32.44 8.04 -17.86
N GLN A 128 32.42 6.72 -17.64
CA GLN A 128 33.34 5.76 -18.27
C GLN A 128 32.65 4.39 -18.40
N PHE A 129 32.65 3.84 -19.62
CA PHE A 129 32.15 2.50 -19.92
C PHE A 129 32.72 1.98 -21.25
N PHE A 130 32.63 0.68 -21.47
CA PHE A 130 33.13 0.07 -22.70
C PHE A 130 32.38 0.59 -23.94
N GLY A 131 33.09 0.92 -25.00
CA GLY A 131 32.51 1.42 -26.24
C GLY A 131 32.03 2.91 -26.19
N GLN A 132 32.31 3.64 -25.10
CA GLN A 132 31.95 5.05 -24.99
C GLN A 132 32.64 5.90 -26.08
N ALA A 133 31.85 6.76 -26.71
CA ALA A 133 32.38 7.76 -27.63
C ALA A 133 33.18 8.84 -26.85
N PRO A 134 34.27 9.38 -27.39
CA PRO A 134 35.06 10.40 -26.74
C PRO A 134 34.22 11.63 -26.34
N ASN A 135 34.46 12.15 -25.13
CA ASN A 135 33.80 13.35 -24.58
C ASN A 135 32.26 13.24 -24.46
N THR A 136 31.72 12.03 -24.36
CA THR A 136 30.29 11.81 -24.10
C THR A 136 30.07 11.23 -22.71
N THR A 137 28.84 11.37 -22.21
CA THR A 137 28.36 10.71 -20.98
C THR A 137 26.98 10.13 -21.24
N GLN A 138 26.62 9.10 -20.50
CA GLN A 138 25.26 8.53 -20.57
C GLN A 138 24.48 8.96 -19.35
N LYS A 139 23.44 9.79 -19.54
CA LYS A 139 22.54 10.18 -18.45
C LYS A 139 21.79 8.99 -17.89
N ILE A 140 21.77 8.87 -16.58
CA ILE A 140 20.97 7.91 -15.81
C ILE A 140 19.84 8.65 -15.11
N VAL A 141 18.64 8.11 -15.19
CA VAL A 141 17.46 8.64 -14.50
C VAL A 141 17.30 7.94 -13.17
N LEU A 142 17.27 8.73 -12.11
CA LEU A 142 17.13 8.23 -10.75
C LEU A 142 16.43 9.26 -9.86
N CYS A 143 16.05 8.82 -8.65
CA CYS A 143 15.65 9.69 -7.54
C CYS A 143 16.39 9.28 -6.26
N SER A 144 16.58 10.21 -5.35
CA SER A 144 17.00 9.91 -3.97
C SER A 144 15.92 9.09 -3.28
N LEU A 145 16.31 8.15 -2.45
CA LEU A 145 15.38 7.50 -1.52
C LEU A 145 15.08 8.42 -0.34
N GLY A 146 13.86 8.36 0.17
CA GLY A 146 13.46 9.09 1.37
C GLY A 146 14.36 8.75 2.55
N GLY A 147 14.73 9.75 3.34
CA GLY A 147 15.70 9.61 4.42
C GLY A 147 17.17 9.47 4.00
N SER A 148 17.46 9.44 2.69
CA SER A 148 18.83 9.42 2.18
C SER A 148 19.63 10.64 2.62
N VAL A 149 20.95 10.46 2.75
CA VAL A 149 21.90 11.54 2.99
C VAL A 149 22.49 12.06 1.68
N ALA A 150 23.00 13.30 1.70
CA ALA A 150 23.64 13.92 0.54
C ALA A 150 24.98 13.26 0.18
N THR A 151 25.34 13.34 -1.10
CA THR A 151 26.71 13.14 -1.55
C THR A 151 27.63 14.28 -1.04
N PRO A 152 28.95 14.09 -1.02
CA PRO A 152 29.87 15.21 -0.87
C PRO A 152 29.60 16.31 -1.90
N LYS A 153 29.99 17.56 -1.59
CA LYS A 153 29.70 18.77 -2.43
C LYS A 153 30.01 18.59 -3.93
N ASN A 154 31.05 17.83 -4.26
CA ASN A 154 31.45 17.59 -5.66
C ASN A 154 30.82 16.32 -6.27
N GLY A 155 29.89 15.68 -5.55
CA GLY A 155 29.34 14.39 -5.89
C GLY A 155 30.30 13.24 -5.58
N ILE A 156 29.88 12.05 -6.01
CA ILE A 156 30.67 10.81 -5.96
C ILE A 156 30.96 10.39 -7.41
N GLU A 157 32.23 10.12 -7.71
CA GLU A 157 32.62 9.47 -8.96
C GLU A 157 33.32 8.15 -8.59
N ALA A 158 32.66 7.04 -8.89
CA ALA A 158 33.16 5.73 -8.51
C ALA A 158 32.73 4.66 -9.50
N GLU A 159 33.41 3.52 -9.44
CA GLU A 159 33.05 2.33 -10.18
C GLU A 159 31.74 1.74 -9.66
N VAL A 160 30.87 1.29 -10.56
CA VAL A 160 29.59 0.65 -10.20
C VAL A 160 29.80 -0.85 -10.05
N LEU A 161 29.36 -1.37 -8.91
CA LEU A 161 29.26 -2.80 -8.63
C LEU A 161 27.81 -3.22 -8.66
N VAL A 162 27.44 -4.13 -9.57
CA VAL A 162 26.08 -4.69 -9.66
C VAL A 162 26.04 -5.98 -8.87
N VAL A 163 25.07 -6.11 -7.98
CA VAL A 163 24.79 -7.32 -7.19
C VAL A 163 23.31 -7.69 -7.28
N LYS A 164 22.99 -8.97 -7.25
CA LYS A 164 21.63 -9.47 -7.38
C LYS A 164 20.85 -9.40 -6.05
N ASN A 165 21.53 -9.67 -4.94
CA ASN A 165 20.93 -9.80 -3.63
C ASN A 165 21.96 -9.61 -2.50
N PHE A 166 21.49 -9.63 -1.25
CA PHE A 166 22.34 -9.49 -0.07
C PHE A 166 23.37 -10.63 0.07
N ASP A 167 23.03 -11.85 -0.29
CA ASP A 167 23.93 -13.00 -0.16
C ASP A 167 25.12 -12.88 -1.12
N GLU A 168 24.86 -12.43 -2.35
CA GLU A 168 25.96 -12.14 -3.28
C GLU A 168 26.87 -11.03 -2.74
N LEU A 169 26.29 -9.93 -2.25
CA LEU A 169 27.09 -8.85 -1.66
C LEU A 169 27.93 -9.36 -0.48
N LYS A 170 27.33 -10.11 0.44
CA LYS A 170 28.01 -10.64 1.64
C LYS A 170 29.12 -11.66 1.30
N SER A 171 28.97 -12.39 0.19
CA SER A 171 29.96 -13.35 -0.27
C SER A 171 31.22 -12.71 -0.89
N MET A 172 31.15 -11.42 -1.25
CA MET A 172 32.26 -10.71 -1.87
C MET A 172 33.32 -10.27 -0.84
N PRO A 173 34.61 -10.36 -1.17
CA PRO A 173 35.64 -9.72 -0.39
C PRO A 173 35.43 -8.21 -0.30
N ARG A 174 35.60 -7.63 0.89
CA ARG A 174 35.39 -6.20 1.15
C ARG A 174 36.11 -5.29 0.14
N GLU A 175 37.26 -5.68 -0.32
CA GLU A 175 38.11 -4.93 -1.27
C GLU A 175 37.45 -4.79 -2.65
N LYS A 176 36.52 -5.69 -2.97
CA LYS A 176 35.71 -5.60 -4.20
C LYS A 176 34.49 -4.67 -4.09
N VAL A 177 34.12 -4.30 -2.88
CA VAL A 177 32.95 -3.45 -2.60
C VAL A 177 33.36 -2.06 -2.17
N ALA A 178 34.44 -1.98 -1.37
CA ALA A 178 34.90 -0.72 -0.81
C ALA A 178 35.21 0.33 -1.89
N GLY A 179 34.70 1.56 -1.68
CA GLY A 179 34.88 2.67 -2.60
C GLY A 179 34.00 2.64 -3.86
N ARG A 180 33.09 1.69 -3.98
CA ARG A 180 32.19 1.55 -5.13
C ARG A 180 30.78 2.01 -4.85
N ILE A 181 30.06 2.37 -5.91
CA ILE A 181 28.60 2.52 -5.91
C ILE A 181 28.00 1.13 -6.09
N VAL A 182 27.28 0.64 -5.08
CA VAL A 182 26.60 -0.66 -5.14
C VAL A 182 25.22 -0.51 -5.75
N LEU A 183 24.95 -1.22 -6.83
CA LEU A 183 23.62 -1.31 -7.44
C LEU A 183 23.00 -2.68 -7.15
N PHE A 184 21.94 -2.71 -6.34
CA PHE A 184 21.11 -3.91 -6.21
C PHE A 184 20.21 -4.05 -7.43
N TYR A 185 20.49 -5.07 -8.21
CA TYR A 185 19.75 -5.41 -9.42
C TYR A 185 18.80 -6.57 -9.15
N TYR A 186 17.62 -6.24 -8.59
CA TYR A 186 16.56 -7.20 -8.32
C TYR A 186 15.31 -6.83 -9.14
N PRO A 187 15.00 -7.57 -10.23
CA PRO A 187 13.83 -7.29 -11.05
C PRO A 187 12.54 -7.64 -10.30
N PHE A 188 11.53 -6.76 -10.41
CA PHE A 188 10.19 -7.04 -9.93
C PHE A 188 9.57 -8.23 -10.68
N ASP A 189 8.99 -9.18 -9.95
CA ASP A 189 8.36 -10.37 -10.55
C ASP A 189 6.96 -10.02 -11.10
N LYS A 190 6.92 -9.65 -12.39
CA LYS A 190 5.67 -9.35 -13.10
C LYS A 190 4.77 -10.58 -13.28
N GLN A 191 5.34 -11.79 -13.30
CA GLN A 191 4.55 -13.00 -13.43
C GLN A 191 3.81 -13.32 -12.12
N MET A 192 4.48 -13.20 -10.99
CA MET A 192 3.87 -13.30 -9.67
C MET A 192 2.75 -12.26 -9.52
N ALA A 193 3.02 -11.00 -9.89
CA ALA A 193 2.03 -9.94 -9.85
C ALA A 193 0.81 -10.21 -10.75
N ALA A 194 1.02 -10.73 -11.96
CA ALA A 194 -0.06 -11.12 -12.87
C ALA A 194 -0.94 -12.26 -12.33
N GLN A 195 -0.43 -13.04 -11.38
CA GLN A 195 -1.17 -14.08 -10.67
C GLN A 195 -1.94 -13.56 -9.43
N GLY A 196 -1.96 -12.23 -9.23
CA GLY A 196 -2.62 -11.60 -8.09
C GLY A 196 -1.78 -11.51 -6.81
N GLN A 197 -0.48 -11.78 -6.91
CA GLN A 197 0.49 -11.76 -5.81
C GLN A 197 1.42 -10.54 -5.96
N GLY A 198 0.85 -9.38 -6.33
CA GLY A 198 1.64 -8.15 -6.53
C GLY A 198 2.29 -7.64 -5.25
N GLY A 199 1.62 -7.80 -4.10
CA GLY A 199 2.17 -7.43 -2.79
C GLY A 199 3.37 -8.27 -2.41
N GLU A 200 3.32 -9.59 -2.65
CA GLU A 200 4.45 -10.49 -2.40
C GLU A 200 5.64 -10.15 -3.32
N ALA A 201 5.38 -9.92 -4.61
CA ALA A 201 6.42 -9.52 -5.56
C ALA A 201 7.07 -8.17 -5.16
N TYR A 202 6.28 -7.24 -4.63
CA TYR A 202 6.78 -5.98 -4.08
C TYR A 202 7.61 -6.22 -2.81
N GLY A 203 7.11 -7.05 -1.90
CA GLY A 203 7.79 -7.41 -0.65
C GLY A 203 9.18 -8.00 -0.87
N GLU A 204 9.36 -8.86 -1.89
CA GLU A 204 10.66 -9.41 -2.25
C GLU A 204 11.65 -8.37 -2.77
N ALA A 205 11.17 -7.34 -3.48
CA ALA A 205 12.02 -6.31 -4.06
C ALA A 205 12.31 -5.15 -3.10
N VAL A 206 11.35 -4.77 -2.27
CA VAL A 206 11.44 -3.58 -1.40
C VAL A 206 12.52 -3.68 -0.33
N VAL A 207 12.88 -4.89 0.09
CA VAL A 207 13.96 -5.10 1.09
C VAL A 207 15.30 -4.49 0.67
N TYR A 208 15.58 -4.42 -0.64
CA TYR A 208 16.79 -3.79 -1.16
C TYR A 208 16.73 -2.27 -1.07
N ARG A 209 15.54 -1.67 -1.19
CA ARG A 209 15.32 -0.24 -0.94
C ARG A 209 15.51 0.07 0.55
N SER A 210 14.88 -0.69 1.41
CA SER A 210 14.89 -0.43 2.85
C SER A 210 16.25 -0.67 3.47
N HIS A 211 16.91 -1.79 3.19
CA HIS A 211 18.11 -2.22 3.89
C HIS A 211 19.40 -2.19 3.05
N GLY A 212 19.27 -2.09 1.73
CA GLY A 212 20.41 -2.08 0.81
C GLY A 212 21.50 -1.08 1.16
N PRO A 213 21.15 0.20 1.46
CA PRO A 213 22.16 1.20 1.81
C PRO A 213 22.99 0.82 3.03
N SER A 214 22.39 0.24 4.06
CA SER A 214 23.10 -0.22 5.25
C SER A 214 24.00 -1.43 4.95
N GLU A 215 23.53 -2.40 4.18
CA GLU A 215 24.33 -3.56 3.79
C GLU A 215 25.53 -3.17 2.91
N ALA A 216 25.31 -2.26 1.94
CA ALA A 216 26.39 -1.73 1.11
C ALA A 216 27.44 -0.97 1.94
N ALA A 217 26.99 -0.15 2.89
CA ALA A 217 27.86 0.63 3.77
C ALA A 217 28.73 -0.26 4.66
N ARG A 218 28.18 -1.36 5.21
CA ARG A 218 28.96 -2.34 6.02
C ARG A 218 30.13 -2.94 5.24
N GLN A 219 29.95 -3.11 3.92
CA GLN A 219 31.01 -3.60 3.03
C GLN A 219 31.92 -2.50 2.47
N GLY A 220 31.70 -1.23 2.87
CA GLY A 220 32.51 -0.09 2.45
C GLY A 220 32.10 0.56 1.13
N GLY A 221 30.88 0.28 0.64
CA GLY A 221 30.27 1.01 -0.46
C GLY A 221 30.14 2.50 -0.14
N VAL A 222 30.30 3.36 -1.14
CA VAL A 222 30.26 4.83 -0.98
C VAL A 222 28.90 5.42 -1.32
N ALA A 223 28.09 4.70 -2.06
CA ALA A 223 26.68 4.98 -2.33
C ALA A 223 25.94 3.66 -2.64
N CYS A 224 24.64 3.65 -2.46
CA CYS A 224 23.78 2.53 -2.80
C CYS A 224 22.72 2.96 -3.81
N LEU A 225 22.60 2.23 -4.89
CA LEU A 225 21.51 2.38 -5.84
C LEU A 225 20.71 1.08 -5.85
N ILE A 226 19.40 1.22 -6.10
CA ILE A 226 18.53 0.07 -6.33
C ILE A 226 17.87 0.17 -7.70
N ARG A 227 17.66 -0.95 -8.35
CA ARG A 227 16.70 -1.02 -9.45
C ARG A 227 15.33 -0.70 -8.88
N SER A 228 14.61 0.23 -9.50
CA SER A 228 13.29 0.64 -9.02
C SER A 228 12.39 -0.55 -8.71
N VAL A 229 11.77 -0.52 -7.53
CA VAL A 229 10.81 -1.51 -7.08
C VAL A 229 9.51 -1.32 -7.85
N GLY A 230 8.83 -2.39 -8.19
CA GLY A 230 7.58 -2.34 -8.93
C GLY A 230 7.72 -2.58 -10.43
N GLY A 231 6.59 -2.70 -11.11
CA GLY A 231 6.48 -3.19 -12.48
C GLY A 231 6.45 -2.12 -13.57
N ALA A 232 6.66 -0.84 -13.26
CA ALA A 232 6.61 0.25 -14.23
C ALA A 232 7.79 0.20 -15.21
N ASP A 233 7.51 0.44 -16.51
CA ASP A 233 8.45 0.40 -17.62
C ASP A 233 8.52 1.74 -18.37
N TYR A 234 8.32 2.86 -17.71
CA TYR A 234 8.25 4.17 -18.36
C TYR A 234 9.44 5.06 -18.03
N ARG A 235 10.57 4.44 -17.70
CA ARG A 235 11.79 5.13 -17.25
C ARG A 235 11.50 6.10 -16.10
N LEU A 236 10.61 5.67 -15.20
CA LEU A 236 10.26 6.40 -13.98
C LEU A 236 10.96 5.72 -12.78
N PRO A 237 11.73 6.49 -11.98
CA PRO A 237 12.30 5.94 -10.76
C PRO A 237 11.21 5.80 -9.69
N HIS A 238 11.22 4.68 -8.97
CA HIS A 238 10.29 4.42 -7.88
C HIS A 238 10.92 4.85 -6.55
N THR A 239 10.38 5.92 -5.96
CA THR A 239 10.84 6.44 -4.66
C THR A 239 10.33 5.57 -3.50
N GLY A 240 10.62 5.96 -2.30
CA GLY A 240 10.19 5.36 -1.04
C GLY A 240 11.27 5.50 0.03
N LEU A 241 10.92 5.18 1.27
CA LEU A 241 11.81 5.31 2.43
C LEU A 241 12.95 4.30 2.39
N THR A 242 14.16 4.72 2.78
CA THR A 242 15.25 3.84 3.19
C THR A 242 15.41 3.85 4.70
N ASP A 243 15.61 2.68 5.29
CA ASP A 243 15.80 2.52 6.74
C ASP A 243 17.29 2.25 7.04
N TYR A 244 17.98 3.26 7.52
CA TYR A 244 19.37 3.12 7.91
C TYR A 244 19.52 2.41 9.25
N ALA A 245 20.19 1.27 9.24
CA ALA A 245 20.54 0.56 10.47
C ALA A 245 21.43 1.42 11.36
N LYS A 246 21.21 1.38 12.68
CA LYS A 246 21.94 2.18 13.66
C LYS A 246 23.43 1.85 13.73
N ASP A 247 23.80 0.64 13.33
CA ASP A 247 25.17 0.09 13.37
C ASP A 247 25.92 0.25 12.04
N ALA A 248 25.34 0.92 11.04
CA ALA A 248 25.96 1.14 9.74
C ALA A 248 26.14 2.64 9.43
N PRO A 249 27.22 3.05 8.75
CA PRO A 249 27.34 4.41 8.24
C PRO A 249 26.19 4.74 7.27
N LYS A 250 25.66 5.96 7.34
CA LYS A 250 24.72 6.43 6.33
C LYS A 250 25.49 6.80 5.07
N ILE A 251 25.11 6.25 3.94
CA ILE A 251 25.65 6.56 2.61
C ILE A 251 24.52 7.04 1.68
N PRO A 252 24.79 7.87 0.65
CA PRO A 252 23.80 8.30 -0.30
C PRO A 252 23.09 7.11 -0.96
N ALA A 253 21.77 7.20 -1.05
CA ALA A 253 20.92 6.14 -1.58
C ALA A 253 19.92 6.67 -2.61
N GLY A 254 19.76 5.94 -3.72
CA GLY A 254 18.85 6.30 -4.79
C GLY A 254 18.23 5.10 -5.50
N ALA A 255 17.06 5.32 -6.11
CA ALA A 255 16.43 4.36 -7.00
C ALA A 255 16.69 4.75 -8.46
N VAL A 256 17.25 3.84 -9.23
CA VAL A 256 17.47 3.97 -10.68
C VAL A 256 16.27 3.37 -11.41
N THR A 257 15.86 3.94 -12.54
CA THR A 257 14.79 3.34 -13.35
C THR A 257 15.13 1.91 -13.75
N ALA A 258 14.12 1.10 -14.02
CA ALA A 258 14.31 -0.27 -14.41
C ALA A 258 15.21 -0.39 -15.66
N GLU A 259 14.94 0.44 -16.66
CA GLU A 259 15.65 0.46 -17.94
C GLU A 259 17.11 0.90 -17.80
N ASP A 260 17.36 1.91 -16.96
CA ASP A 260 18.75 2.37 -16.74
C ASP A 260 19.53 1.38 -15.87
N ALA A 261 18.89 0.68 -14.94
CA ALA A 261 19.51 -0.40 -14.19
C ALA A 261 19.89 -1.58 -15.13
N ASP A 262 19.01 -1.92 -16.08
CA ASP A 262 19.27 -2.93 -17.10
C ASP A 262 20.47 -2.52 -17.98
N LEU A 263 20.53 -1.26 -18.42
CA LEU A 263 21.67 -0.70 -19.16
C LEU A 263 22.97 -0.79 -18.35
N ILE A 264 22.97 -0.37 -17.10
CA ILE A 264 24.15 -0.44 -16.23
C ILE A 264 24.62 -1.88 -16.08
N ALA A 265 23.70 -2.81 -15.80
CA ALA A 265 24.02 -4.21 -15.64
C ALA A 265 24.63 -4.82 -16.93
N ASP A 266 24.14 -4.43 -18.10
CA ASP A 266 24.70 -4.85 -19.39
C ASP A 266 26.11 -4.32 -19.61
N LEU A 267 26.35 -3.04 -19.33
CA LEU A 267 27.66 -2.42 -19.51
C LEU A 267 28.70 -2.98 -18.55
N VAL A 268 28.31 -3.25 -17.29
CA VAL A 268 29.21 -3.85 -16.28
C VAL A 268 29.69 -5.24 -16.70
N ARG A 269 28.87 -6.02 -17.42
CA ARG A 269 29.29 -7.31 -17.99
C ARG A 269 30.33 -7.18 -19.10
N GLN A 270 30.40 -6.02 -19.75
CA GLN A 270 31.33 -5.74 -20.84
C GLN A 270 32.67 -5.17 -20.34
N GLY A 271 32.68 -4.55 -19.13
CA GLY A 271 33.88 -3.97 -18.54
C GLY A 271 33.58 -3.02 -17.38
N PRO A 272 34.59 -2.38 -16.80
CA PRO A 272 34.41 -1.42 -15.73
C PRO A 272 33.53 -0.25 -16.16
N VAL A 273 32.59 0.13 -15.30
CA VAL A 273 31.68 1.27 -15.49
C VAL A 273 31.89 2.25 -14.33
N LYS A 274 32.17 3.53 -14.64
CA LYS A 274 32.18 4.61 -13.64
C LYS A 274 30.96 5.50 -13.78
N MET A 275 30.40 5.87 -12.64
CA MET A 275 29.28 6.79 -12.53
C MET A 275 29.67 8.03 -11.73
N LYS A 276 29.22 9.18 -12.20
CA LYS A 276 29.15 10.42 -11.42
C LYS A 276 27.75 10.53 -10.85
N LEU A 277 27.65 10.66 -9.51
CA LEU A 277 26.40 10.74 -8.76
C LEU A 277 26.40 12.01 -7.91
N VAL A 278 25.33 12.81 -8.00
CA VAL A 278 25.07 13.98 -7.15
C VAL A 278 23.67 13.84 -6.60
N LEU A 279 23.57 13.76 -5.29
CA LEU A 279 22.30 13.78 -4.53
C LEU A 279 22.48 14.79 -3.41
N THR A 280 21.55 15.72 -3.29
CA THR A 280 21.63 16.79 -2.27
C THR A 280 20.39 16.87 -1.37
N PRO A 281 19.81 15.71 -0.94
CA PRO A 281 18.71 15.77 0.01
C PRO A 281 19.20 16.35 1.35
N GLU A 282 18.26 16.92 2.10
CA GLU A 282 18.53 17.51 3.40
C GLU A 282 17.51 16.99 4.44
N THR A 283 17.98 16.67 5.64
CA THR A 283 17.14 16.40 6.80
C THR A 283 17.10 17.65 7.66
N LEU A 284 15.93 18.27 7.73
CA LEU A 284 15.66 19.43 8.57
C LEU A 284 15.20 18.99 9.97
N PRO A 285 15.11 19.89 10.96
CA PRO A 285 14.48 19.57 12.23
C PRO A 285 13.05 19.06 12.05
N ASP A 286 12.65 18.10 12.88
CA ASP A 286 11.28 17.59 12.87
C ASP A 286 10.26 18.71 12.92
N ALA A 287 9.17 18.56 12.17
CA ALA A 287 8.09 19.55 12.08
C ALA A 287 6.83 19.07 12.83
N GLU A 288 6.09 20.02 13.41
CA GLU A 288 4.78 19.72 13.94
C GLU A 288 3.77 19.59 12.78
N SER A 289 2.99 18.51 12.78
CA SER A 289 1.88 18.26 11.88
C SER A 289 0.71 17.69 12.69
N ALA A 290 -0.30 17.10 12.04
CA ALA A 290 -1.42 16.48 12.73
C ALA A 290 -2.11 15.41 11.89
N ASN A 291 -2.65 14.37 12.55
CA ASN A 291 -3.75 13.59 12.02
C ASN A 291 -5.02 14.44 11.99
N VAL A 292 -5.82 14.30 10.94
CA VAL A 292 -7.17 14.90 10.93
C VAL A 292 -8.16 13.83 11.37
N ILE A 293 -8.84 14.06 12.48
CA ILE A 293 -9.83 13.15 13.05
C ILE A 293 -11.20 13.80 12.94
N ALA A 294 -12.19 13.05 12.43
CA ALA A 294 -13.54 13.56 12.25
C ALA A 294 -14.59 12.51 12.62
N ASP A 295 -15.41 12.83 13.62
CA ASP A 295 -16.40 11.93 14.19
C ASP A 295 -17.81 12.24 13.72
N ILE A 296 -18.55 11.20 13.33
CA ILE A 296 -20.00 11.15 13.30
C ILE A 296 -20.44 10.33 14.51
N LYS A 297 -20.95 10.99 15.54
CA LYS A 297 -21.29 10.34 16.82
C LYS A 297 -22.33 9.26 16.68
N GLY A 298 -22.08 8.14 17.35
CA GLY A 298 -22.99 7.00 17.44
C GLY A 298 -24.28 7.37 18.20
N SER A 299 -25.41 6.80 17.75
CA SER A 299 -26.72 7.04 18.34
C SER A 299 -27.03 6.15 19.56
N GLU A 300 -26.38 4.99 19.68
CA GLU A 300 -26.62 4.00 20.74
C GLU A 300 -25.34 3.71 21.55
N HIS A 301 -24.18 3.64 20.87
CA HIS A 301 -22.89 3.32 21.46
C HIS A 301 -21.83 4.35 21.01
N PRO A 302 -21.95 5.62 21.43
CA PRO A 302 -21.03 6.67 20.97
C PRO A 302 -19.58 6.46 21.42
N GLU A 303 -19.35 5.68 22.47
CA GLU A 303 -18.03 5.29 22.97
C GLU A 303 -17.33 4.26 22.08
N GLN A 304 -18.08 3.48 21.29
CA GLN A 304 -17.51 2.49 20.37
C GLN A 304 -17.22 3.13 19.03
N VAL A 305 -15.97 3.00 18.57
CA VAL A 305 -15.45 3.67 17.37
C VAL A 305 -15.20 2.67 16.25
N ILE A 306 -15.65 3.03 15.06
CA ILE A 306 -15.27 2.37 13.79
C ILE A 306 -14.47 3.40 13.01
N ILE A 307 -13.21 3.07 12.71
CA ILE A 307 -12.30 3.90 11.94
C ILE A 307 -12.46 3.59 10.44
N VAL A 308 -12.50 4.64 9.62
CA VAL A 308 -12.35 4.60 8.17
C VAL A 308 -11.25 5.58 7.80
N SER A 309 -10.19 5.14 7.16
CA SER A 309 -8.98 5.94 7.05
C SER A 309 -8.21 5.76 5.74
N GLY A 310 -7.29 6.67 5.52
CA GLY A 310 -6.21 6.66 4.55
C GLY A 310 -5.15 7.67 5.00
N HIS A 311 -3.95 7.67 4.39
CA HIS A 311 -2.91 8.62 4.78
C HIS A 311 -2.90 9.89 3.93
N LEU A 312 -2.60 11.01 4.57
CA LEU A 312 -2.71 12.33 3.94
C LEU A 312 -1.41 12.80 3.30
N ASP A 313 -0.27 12.41 3.85
CA ASP A 313 1.01 12.70 3.23
C ASP A 313 1.21 11.90 1.94
N SER A 314 2.21 12.23 1.18
CA SER A 314 2.58 11.54 -0.06
C SER A 314 4.03 11.82 -0.40
N TRP A 315 4.63 10.99 -1.24
CA TRP A 315 5.92 11.33 -1.85
C TRP A 315 5.83 12.58 -2.73
N ASP A 316 6.97 13.20 -2.96
CA ASP A 316 7.13 14.50 -3.61
C ASP A 316 7.40 14.43 -5.12
N LEU A 317 7.61 13.24 -5.69
CA LEU A 317 7.83 13.06 -7.13
C LEU A 317 6.54 13.04 -7.94
N GLY A 318 5.42 12.74 -7.29
CA GLY A 318 4.07 12.80 -7.84
C GLY A 318 3.22 13.80 -7.07
N THR A 319 1.92 13.80 -7.36
CA THR A 319 0.94 14.65 -6.65
C THR A 319 0.15 13.87 -5.59
N GLY A 320 0.50 12.59 -5.32
CA GLY A 320 -0.15 11.75 -4.33
C GLY A 320 -1.64 11.56 -4.60
N ALA A 321 -2.01 11.23 -5.86
CA ALA A 321 -3.41 11.02 -6.22
C ALA A 321 -3.89 9.63 -5.81
N ILE A 322 -3.05 8.61 -6.13
CA ILE A 322 -3.34 7.19 -5.89
C ILE A 322 -2.89 6.80 -4.49
N ASP A 323 -1.75 7.32 -4.10
CA ASP A 323 -1.03 7.04 -2.87
C ASP A 323 -0.84 8.36 -2.08
N ASP A 324 -1.68 8.69 -1.06
CA ASP A 324 -2.98 8.06 -0.83
C ASP A 324 -4.11 9.11 -0.76
N GLY A 325 -4.06 10.11 -1.65
CA GLY A 325 -5.17 11.07 -1.78
C GLY A 325 -6.52 10.38 -2.08
N ALA A 326 -6.49 9.22 -2.76
CA ALA A 326 -7.68 8.44 -3.08
C ALA A 326 -8.31 7.83 -1.83
N GLY A 327 -7.53 7.21 -0.95
CA GLY A 327 -8.04 6.62 0.29
C GLY A 327 -8.58 7.67 1.25
N VAL A 328 -7.88 8.79 1.42
CA VAL A 328 -8.42 9.94 2.18
C VAL A 328 -9.76 10.38 1.62
N ALA A 329 -9.87 10.56 0.30
CA ALA A 329 -11.10 11.03 -0.33
C ALA A 329 -12.25 10.03 -0.23
N VAL A 330 -11.98 8.72 -0.32
CA VAL A 330 -12.98 7.66 -0.12
C VAL A 330 -13.46 7.64 1.32
N SER A 331 -12.56 7.83 2.28
CA SER A 331 -12.89 7.92 3.71
C SER A 331 -13.75 9.16 4.01
N MET A 332 -13.43 10.31 3.40
CA MET A 332 -14.26 11.52 3.46
C MET A 332 -15.64 11.31 2.82
N GLU A 333 -15.70 10.60 1.69
CA GLU A 333 -16.97 10.29 1.02
C GLU A 333 -17.86 9.40 1.88
N ALA A 334 -17.31 8.45 2.60
CA ALA A 334 -18.09 7.63 3.54
C ALA A 334 -18.83 8.51 4.57
N ALA A 335 -18.15 9.50 5.15
CA ALA A 335 -18.76 10.47 6.04
C ALA A 335 -19.80 11.35 5.34
N ASN A 336 -19.47 11.87 4.15
CA ASN A 336 -20.37 12.69 3.35
C ASN A 336 -21.69 11.95 3.04
N LEU A 337 -21.62 10.69 2.64
CA LEU A 337 -22.81 9.88 2.33
C LEU A 337 -23.66 9.60 3.55
N ILE A 338 -23.05 9.29 4.69
CA ILE A 338 -23.77 9.07 5.96
C ILE A 338 -24.57 10.33 6.33
N GLN A 339 -23.95 11.51 6.26
CA GLN A 339 -24.58 12.79 6.55
C GLN A 339 -25.65 13.16 5.53
N LYS A 340 -25.34 13.05 4.24
CA LYS A 340 -26.27 13.35 3.13
C LYS A 340 -27.54 12.50 3.17
N LEU A 341 -27.40 11.21 3.45
CA LEU A 341 -28.50 10.27 3.58
C LEU A 341 -29.19 10.31 4.96
N ARG A 342 -28.67 11.13 5.89
CA ARG A 342 -29.15 11.26 7.26
C ARG A 342 -29.23 9.92 7.99
N LEU A 343 -28.23 9.06 7.74
CA LEU A 343 -28.11 7.80 8.43
C LEU A 343 -27.67 8.05 9.89
N ARG A 344 -28.14 7.18 10.77
CA ARG A 344 -27.80 7.27 12.20
C ARG A 344 -27.04 6.01 12.60
N PRO A 345 -25.71 5.98 12.44
CA PRO A 345 -24.91 4.84 12.86
C PRO A 345 -25.09 4.62 14.37
N LYS A 346 -25.11 3.38 14.81
CA LYS A 346 -25.22 3.03 16.23
C LYS A 346 -23.94 3.37 16.98
N ARG A 347 -22.79 3.19 16.31
CA ARG A 347 -21.44 3.48 16.82
C ARG A 347 -20.89 4.73 16.17
N THR A 348 -19.93 5.35 16.80
CA THR A 348 -19.20 6.48 16.21
C THR A 348 -18.44 5.99 14.97
N ILE A 349 -18.64 6.67 13.84
CA ILE A 349 -17.81 6.53 12.65
C ILE A 349 -16.76 7.63 12.72
N ARG A 350 -15.50 7.23 12.76
CA ARG A 350 -14.34 8.11 12.81
C ARG A 350 -13.59 8.06 11.50
N VAL A 351 -13.56 9.17 10.78
CA VAL A 351 -12.65 9.33 9.64
C VAL A 351 -11.31 9.81 10.17
N ILE A 352 -10.23 9.17 9.75
CA ILE A 352 -8.87 9.62 10.05
C ILE A 352 -8.11 9.78 8.74
N ALA A 353 -7.52 10.97 8.54
CA ALA A 353 -6.48 11.18 7.55
C ALA A 353 -5.13 11.17 8.30
N TRP A 354 -4.42 10.07 8.19
CA TRP A 354 -3.16 9.85 8.89
C TRP A 354 -2.05 10.73 8.34
N MET A 355 -1.10 11.09 9.18
CA MET A 355 0.06 11.89 8.78
C MET A 355 1.34 11.10 9.00
N ASN A 356 2.20 11.11 7.98
CA ASN A 356 3.54 10.52 8.00
C ASN A 356 3.57 8.98 7.82
N GLU A 357 2.67 8.41 7.07
CA GLU A 357 2.75 6.99 6.67
C GLU A 357 4.06 6.74 5.94
N GLU A 358 4.31 7.49 4.86
CA GLU A 358 5.42 7.34 3.90
C GLU A 358 6.82 7.45 4.54
N ASN A 359 6.94 8.14 5.67
CA ASN A 359 8.21 8.44 6.32
C ASN A 359 8.28 7.97 7.78
N GLY A 360 7.53 6.90 8.13
CA GLY A 360 7.71 6.21 9.41
C GLY A 360 6.50 6.11 10.32
N GLU A 361 5.28 6.37 9.82
CA GLU A 361 4.01 6.11 10.50
C GLU A 361 3.88 6.85 11.87
N ALA A 362 4.41 8.07 11.95
CA ALA A 362 4.41 8.80 13.21
C ALA A 362 2.99 9.10 13.70
N GLY A 363 2.05 9.39 12.78
CA GLY A 363 0.66 9.70 13.08
C GLY A 363 -0.08 8.54 13.72
N SER A 364 -0.02 7.37 13.12
CA SER A 364 -0.72 6.17 13.60
C SER A 364 -0.12 5.63 14.90
N LYS A 365 1.21 5.67 15.03
CA LYS A 365 1.92 5.29 16.26
C LYS A 365 1.58 6.23 17.43
N GLN A 366 1.49 7.54 17.17
CA GLN A 366 1.12 8.51 18.18
C GLN A 366 -0.34 8.32 18.60
N TYR A 367 -1.25 8.12 17.63
CA TYR A 367 -2.67 7.84 17.91
C TYR A 367 -2.84 6.61 18.80
N ALA A 368 -2.21 5.50 18.47
CA ALA A 368 -2.29 4.28 19.27
C ALA A 368 -1.80 4.47 20.71
N LYS A 369 -0.76 5.28 20.89
CA LYS A 369 -0.21 5.63 22.21
C LYS A 369 -1.18 6.52 23.00
N ASP A 370 -1.73 7.56 22.38
CA ASP A 370 -2.60 8.52 23.05
C ASP A 370 -3.95 7.89 23.43
N HIS A 371 -4.42 6.94 22.63
CA HIS A 371 -5.65 6.17 22.82
C HIS A 371 -5.46 4.79 23.47
N GLU A 372 -4.27 4.47 24.00
CA GLU A 372 -3.95 3.15 24.58
C GLU A 372 -5.03 2.64 25.55
N LYS A 373 -5.54 3.53 26.41
CA LYS A 373 -6.57 3.18 27.40
C LYS A 373 -7.97 2.97 26.82
N GLU A 374 -8.19 3.44 25.59
CA GLU A 374 -9.47 3.43 24.89
C GLU A 374 -9.45 2.46 23.71
N ILE A 375 -8.33 1.76 23.47
CA ILE A 375 -8.20 0.83 22.34
C ILE A 375 -9.29 -0.24 22.34
N SER A 376 -9.71 -0.72 23.51
CA SER A 376 -10.82 -1.67 23.63
C SER A 376 -12.18 -1.13 23.16
N ASN A 377 -12.32 0.17 22.99
CA ASN A 377 -13.49 0.82 22.43
C ASN A 377 -13.45 0.89 20.91
N HIS A 378 -12.31 0.63 20.26
CA HIS A 378 -12.21 0.54 18.82
C HIS A 378 -12.81 -0.78 18.34
N PHE A 379 -14.00 -0.67 17.73
CA PHE A 379 -14.79 -1.82 17.31
C PHE A 379 -14.27 -2.45 16.02
N ALA A 380 -13.77 -1.62 15.11
CA ALA A 380 -13.12 -2.01 13.87
C ALA A 380 -12.29 -0.85 13.31
N ALA A 381 -11.30 -1.15 12.50
CA ALA A 381 -10.53 -0.18 11.72
C ALA A 381 -10.44 -0.64 10.26
N MET A 382 -10.62 0.31 9.34
CA MET A 382 -10.45 0.12 7.91
C MET A 382 -9.49 1.15 7.37
N GLU A 383 -8.55 0.71 6.54
CA GLU A 383 -7.64 1.57 5.80
C GLU A 383 -7.81 1.36 4.30
N THR A 384 -7.74 2.44 3.55
CA THR A 384 -7.88 2.43 2.10
C THR A 384 -6.60 2.98 1.50
N ASP A 385 -5.63 2.09 1.25
CA ASP A 385 -4.31 2.40 0.67
C ASP A 385 -3.90 1.39 -0.42
N GLY A 386 -4.88 0.74 -1.00
CA GLY A 386 -4.67 -0.26 -2.07
C GLY A 386 -4.65 0.32 -3.49
N GLY A 387 -4.54 1.64 -3.63
CA GLY A 387 -4.60 2.33 -4.91
C GLY A 387 -6.02 2.71 -5.35
N ALA A 388 -6.16 3.21 -6.59
CA ALA A 388 -7.41 3.73 -7.15
C ALA A 388 -7.97 2.87 -8.31
N GLY A 389 -7.60 1.60 -8.38
CA GLY A 389 -8.14 0.64 -9.34
C GLY A 389 -9.57 0.21 -9.00
N HIS A 390 -10.17 -0.63 -9.87
CA HIS A 390 -11.48 -1.20 -9.57
C HIS A 390 -11.37 -2.13 -8.34
N PRO A 391 -12.13 -1.88 -7.25
CA PRO A 391 -12.06 -2.73 -6.07
C PRO A 391 -12.63 -4.12 -6.38
N THR A 392 -11.96 -5.16 -5.91
CA THR A 392 -12.38 -6.55 -6.09
C THR A 392 -13.03 -7.13 -4.83
N GLY A 393 -12.79 -6.52 -3.67
CA GLY A 393 -13.31 -7.00 -2.40
C GLY A 393 -12.67 -6.36 -1.18
N VAL A 394 -12.76 -7.03 -0.05
CA VAL A 394 -12.26 -6.56 1.24
C VAL A 394 -11.33 -7.60 1.84
N ASN A 395 -10.15 -7.18 2.25
CA ASN A 395 -9.27 -7.95 3.12
C ASN A 395 -9.78 -7.87 4.55
N ILE A 396 -9.61 -8.93 5.33
CA ILE A 396 -10.13 -9.02 6.70
C ILE A 396 -9.07 -9.66 7.59
N LYS A 397 -8.64 -8.96 8.64
CA LYS A 397 -7.84 -9.50 9.74
C LYS A 397 -8.70 -9.51 10.99
N ALA A 398 -9.42 -10.59 11.19
CA ALA A 398 -10.32 -10.79 12.32
C ALA A 398 -10.59 -12.29 12.52
N ASN A 399 -11.39 -12.60 13.55
CA ASN A 399 -11.91 -13.95 13.73
C ASN A 399 -12.66 -14.41 12.46
N PRO A 400 -12.49 -15.66 11.97
CA PRO A 400 -13.17 -16.19 10.78
C PRO A 400 -14.70 -16.04 10.78
N GLU A 401 -15.35 -15.97 11.94
CA GLU A 401 -16.78 -15.69 12.05
C GLU A 401 -17.16 -14.31 11.51
N VAL A 402 -16.27 -13.31 11.63
CA VAL A 402 -16.48 -11.97 11.05
C VAL A 402 -16.65 -12.08 9.54
N LYS A 403 -15.80 -12.85 8.85
CA LYS A 403 -15.91 -13.08 7.41
C LYS A 403 -17.28 -13.67 7.03
N LYS A 404 -17.78 -14.66 7.80
CA LYS A 404 -19.11 -15.25 7.56
C LYS A 404 -20.22 -14.20 7.74
N ASN A 405 -20.12 -13.38 8.78
CA ASN A 405 -21.07 -12.33 9.07
C ASN A 405 -21.10 -11.26 7.98
N PHE A 406 -20.00 -11.04 7.25
CA PHE A 406 -19.92 -10.12 6.13
C PHE A 406 -20.51 -10.64 4.81
N ALA A 407 -20.92 -11.90 4.72
CA ALA A 407 -21.48 -12.47 3.48
C ALA A 407 -22.63 -11.63 2.87
N PRO A 408 -23.60 -11.07 3.64
CA PRO A 408 -24.63 -10.21 3.09
C PRO A 408 -24.09 -8.89 2.53
N VAL A 409 -23.04 -8.34 3.11
CA VAL A 409 -22.34 -7.14 2.61
C VAL A 409 -21.63 -7.47 1.29
N ALA A 410 -20.90 -8.59 1.25
CA ALA A 410 -20.24 -9.08 0.05
C ALA A 410 -21.23 -9.29 -1.11
N ALA A 411 -22.42 -9.78 -0.83
CA ALA A 411 -23.47 -9.95 -1.84
C ALA A 411 -23.94 -8.60 -2.45
N ILE A 412 -24.00 -7.54 -1.66
CA ILE A 412 -24.29 -6.19 -2.15
C ILE A 412 -23.11 -5.65 -2.98
N LEU A 413 -21.89 -5.79 -2.48
CA LEU A 413 -20.68 -5.34 -3.17
C LEU A 413 -20.43 -6.11 -4.48
N GLN A 414 -20.90 -7.36 -4.57
CA GLN A 414 -20.79 -8.18 -5.78
C GLN A 414 -21.51 -7.55 -6.99
N GLU A 415 -22.56 -6.76 -6.78
CA GLU A 415 -23.25 -6.02 -7.84
C GLU A 415 -22.31 -5.05 -8.57
N SER A 416 -21.25 -4.58 -7.89
CA SER A 416 -20.19 -3.73 -8.44
C SER A 416 -18.85 -4.47 -8.62
N GLY A 417 -18.81 -5.81 -8.58
CA GLY A 417 -17.60 -6.60 -8.76
C GLY A 417 -16.67 -6.69 -7.53
N ALA A 418 -17.07 -6.11 -6.39
CA ALA A 418 -16.24 -6.01 -5.18
C ALA A 418 -16.63 -6.99 -4.07
N GLY A 419 -17.19 -8.17 -4.42
CA GLY A 419 -17.74 -9.12 -3.45
C GLY A 419 -16.74 -10.12 -2.85
N ILE A 420 -15.45 -10.04 -3.13
CA ILE A 420 -14.47 -10.99 -2.61
C ILE A 420 -14.12 -10.62 -1.17
N LEU A 421 -14.19 -11.60 -0.26
CA LEU A 421 -13.71 -11.47 1.12
C LEU A 421 -12.49 -12.37 1.33
N ARG A 422 -11.36 -11.81 1.75
CA ARG A 422 -10.12 -12.55 2.02
C ARG A 422 -9.73 -12.41 3.49
N LEU A 423 -9.37 -13.52 4.15
CA LEU A 423 -8.65 -13.45 5.42
C LEU A 423 -7.17 -13.23 5.11
N VAL A 424 -6.58 -12.25 5.77
CA VAL A 424 -5.18 -11.85 5.60
C VAL A 424 -4.50 -11.68 6.94
N GLU A 425 -3.17 -11.61 6.95
CA GLU A 425 -2.37 -11.39 8.15
C GLU A 425 -2.21 -9.89 8.49
N HIS A 426 -2.47 -9.00 7.50
CA HIS A 426 -2.30 -7.56 7.63
C HIS A 426 -3.22 -6.82 6.66
N CYS A 427 -3.86 -5.73 7.11
CA CYS A 427 -4.81 -4.96 6.31
C CYS A 427 -4.31 -3.58 5.90
N GLY A 428 -3.48 -2.89 6.71
CA GLY A 428 -3.00 -1.56 6.40
C GLY A 428 -1.90 -1.09 7.34
N ALA A 429 -1.01 -0.21 6.86
CA ALA A 429 0.16 0.25 7.59
C ALA A 429 -0.21 1.12 8.80
N ASP A 430 -1.10 2.09 8.60
CA ASP A 430 -1.49 3.01 9.67
C ASP A 430 -2.42 2.38 10.73
N ILE A 431 -3.17 1.35 10.37
CA ILE A 431 -4.00 0.62 11.34
C ILE A 431 -3.25 -0.55 12.00
N GLU A 432 -2.00 -0.83 11.61
CA GLU A 432 -1.19 -1.92 12.18
C GLU A 432 -1.06 -1.83 13.71
N PRO A 433 -0.85 -0.67 14.34
CA PRO A 433 -0.81 -0.57 15.80
C PRO A 433 -2.13 -1.01 16.47
N LEU A 434 -3.27 -0.75 15.84
CA LEU A 434 -4.59 -1.18 16.32
C LEU A 434 -4.79 -2.68 16.09
N GLU A 435 -4.35 -3.20 14.93
CA GLU A 435 -4.35 -4.63 14.65
C GLU A 435 -3.55 -5.43 15.70
N LYS A 436 -2.36 -4.94 16.06
CA LYS A 436 -1.50 -5.54 17.10
C LYS A 436 -2.16 -5.53 18.48
N ALA A 437 -3.02 -4.55 18.72
CA ALA A 437 -3.83 -4.46 19.94
C ALA A 437 -5.11 -5.32 19.89
N GLY A 438 -5.38 -6.02 18.78
CA GLY A 438 -6.50 -6.94 18.63
C GLY A 438 -7.78 -6.32 18.05
N VAL A 439 -7.73 -5.10 17.54
CA VAL A 439 -8.85 -4.48 16.83
C VAL A 439 -9.07 -5.19 15.49
N PRO A 440 -10.29 -5.61 15.16
CA PRO A 440 -10.61 -6.15 13.84
C PRO A 440 -10.28 -5.15 12.74
N ALA A 441 -9.54 -5.59 11.70
CA ALA A 441 -9.07 -4.72 10.63
C ALA A 441 -9.58 -5.17 9.25
N PHE A 442 -9.74 -4.20 8.36
CA PHE A 442 -10.32 -4.35 7.03
C PHE A 442 -9.55 -3.54 5.99
#